data_249bdb90d59e6f1eca53764aa0fcfb0f
#
_entry.id   249bdb90d59e6f1eca53764aa0fcfb0f
#
_cell.length_a   1.000
_cell.length_b   1.000
_cell.length_c   1.000
_cell.angle_alpha   90.00
_cell.angle_beta   90.00
_cell.angle_gamma   90.00
#
_symmetry.space_group_name_H-M   'P 1'
#
loop_
_entity.id
_entity.type
_entity.pdbx_description
1 polymer ?
#
loop_
_entity_poly.entity_id
_entity_poly.type
_entity_poly.pdbx_seq_one_letter_code
_entity_poly.pdbx_strand_id
1 'polypeptide(L)'
;MTNEQLLEKMSKDMQMRNFSKYTYYAYMHKGKEIIKYFNKPMEEVTTEELRDFLFNYLTEERKLADRSVNYYNSIIRFMYEVTLDKLINKKQLPMRKRKKGVYKVLTKEELSTFFNCVDDYKFKTIFMIAYGSGLRIGEIVNLHMSDIDSKKMRIFVREGKGNKERYTILSKTSLEMLRTYWSKYRKPVKSDKIFLTELDEPMTVGVIRDRFRRYRRKAGLNEKVTMHTLRHCYATNLIENGATLIQVKELMGHSNIRSTMEYVHVANIDL
;
A
#
# COMPACT_ATOMS: atom_id res chain seq x y z
N MET A 1 -32.08 14.04 -8.48
CA MET A 1 -30.86 14.73 -7.95
C MET A 1 -29.90 14.94 -9.11
N THR A 2 -29.27 16.14 -9.20
CA THR A 2 -28.25 16.36 -10.23
C THR A 2 -26.96 15.59 -9.91
N ASN A 3 -26.11 15.36 -10.92
CA ASN A 3 -24.83 14.66 -10.72
C ASN A 3 -23.86 15.44 -9.79
N GLU A 4 -23.97 16.77 -9.76
CA GLU A 4 -23.19 17.62 -8.84
C GLU A 4 -23.66 17.43 -7.40
N GLN A 5 -24.97 17.46 -7.18
CA GLN A 5 -25.56 17.18 -5.87
C GLN A 5 -25.21 15.76 -5.38
N LEU A 6 -25.19 14.78 -6.28
CA LEU A 6 -24.76 13.41 -5.98
C LEU A 6 -23.31 13.36 -5.50
N LEU A 7 -22.39 14.04 -6.18
CA LEU A 7 -20.97 14.08 -5.78
C LEU A 7 -20.79 14.81 -4.45
N GLU A 8 -21.53 15.87 -4.20
CA GLU A 8 -21.47 16.58 -2.93
C GLU A 8 -21.98 15.71 -1.78
N LYS A 9 -23.12 15.03 -1.96
CA LYS A 9 -23.67 14.09 -0.97
C LYS A 9 -22.70 12.93 -0.74
N MET A 10 -22.14 12.33 -1.82
CA MET A 10 -21.14 11.29 -1.74
C MET A 10 -19.91 11.72 -0.94
N SER A 11 -19.46 12.96 -1.13
CA SER A 11 -18.36 13.56 -0.35
C SER A 11 -18.68 13.59 1.14
N LYS A 12 -19.86 14.09 1.52
CA LYS A 12 -20.32 14.13 2.91
C LYS A 12 -20.44 12.73 3.52
N ASP A 13 -21.01 11.78 2.78
CA ASP A 13 -21.15 10.38 3.21
C ASP A 13 -19.80 9.71 3.50
N MET A 14 -18.78 9.99 2.69
CA MET A 14 -17.43 9.48 2.93
C MET A 14 -16.76 10.13 4.14
N GLN A 15 -16.95 11.43 4.35
CA GLN A 15 -16.44 12.14 5.52
C GLN A 15 -17.05 11.60 6.81
N MET A 16 -18.37 11.42 6.85
CA MET A 16 -19.08 10.84 8.01
C MET A 16 -18.59 9.43 8.35
N ARG A 17 -18.09 8.68 7.37
CA ARG A 17 -17.53 7.31 7.54
C ARG A 17 -16.03 7.31 7.77
N ASN A 18 -15.40 8.48 7.99
CA ASN A 18 -13.96 8.62 8.22
C ASN A 18 -13.10 7.93 7.15
N PHE A 19 -13.46 8.07 5.87
CA PHE A 19 -12.61 7.55 4.80
C PHE A 19 -11.25 8.25 4.82
N SER A 20 -10.17 7.46 4.62
CA SER A 20 -8.84 8.04 4.50
C SER A 20 -8.80 9.05 3.34
N LYS A 21 -7.97 10.10 3.45
CA LYS A 21 -7.78 11.09 2.38
C LYS A 21 -7.54 10.45 1.02
N TYR A 22 -6.69 9.39 0.99
CA TYR A 22 -6.40 8.67 -0.25
C TYR A 22 -7.64 7.99 -0.83
N THR A 23 -8.43 7.29 0.00
CA THR A 23 -9.68 6.63 -0.46
C THR A 23 -10.69 7.67 -0.92
N TYR A 24 -10.83 8.77 -0.19
CA TYR A 24 -11.70 9.88 -0.55
C TYR A 24 -11.38 10.42 -1.95
N TYR A 25 -10.14 10.86 -2.18
CA TYR A 25 -9.75 11.40 -3.49
C TYR A 25 -9.90 10.39 -4.63
N ALA A 26 -9.55 9.12 -4.36
CA ALA A 26 -9.67 8.08 -5.36
C ALA A 26 -11.13 7.78 -5.74
N TYR A 27 -12.04 7.75 -4.75
CA TYR A 27 -13.48 7.56 -4.99
C TYR A 27 -14.08 8.75 -5.72
N MET A 28 -13.77 9.98 -5.30
CA MET A 28 -14.26 11.19 -5.97
C MET A 28 -13.77 11.29 -7.42
N HIS A 29 -12.49 11.00 -7.68
CA HIS A 29 -11.94 11.02 -9.03
C HIS A 29 -12.65 9.99 -9.93
N LYS A 30 -12.76 8.74 -9.46
CA LYS A 30 -13.43 7.68 -10.23
C LYS A 30 -14.94 7.86 -10.32
N GLY A 31 -15.57 8.42 -9.30
CA GLY A 31 -16.97 8.81 -9.35
C GLY A 31 -17.27 9.82 -10.46
N LYS A 32 -16.40 10.83 -10.61
CA LYS A 32 -16.50 11.80 -11.71
C LYS A 32 -16.30 11.14 -13.09
N GLU A 33 -15.37 10.18 -13.22
CA GLU A 33 -15.20 9.41 -14.46
C GLU A 33 -16.45 8.60 -14.83
N ILE A 34 -17.09 7.94 -13.85
CA ILE A 34 -18.32 7.17 -14.05
C ILE A 34 -19.44 8.09 -14.54
N ILE A 35 -19.67 9.20 -13.84
CA ILE A 35 -20.70 10.20 -14.20
C ILE A 35 -20.48 10.76 -15.61
N LYS A 36 -19.23 11.09 -15.93
CA LYS A 36 -18.86 11.60 -17.27
C LYS A 36 -19.13 10.57 -18.37
N TYR A 37 -18.91 9.28 -18.09
CA TYR A 37 -19.19 8.22 -19.08
C TYR A 37 -20.67 8.13 -19.43
N PHE A 38 -21.55 8.10 -18.40
CA PHE A 38 -22.98 7.97 -18.64
C PHE A 38 -23.63 9.24 -19.20
N ASN A 39 -23.08 10.40 -18.91
CA ASN A 39 -23.55 11.70 -19.37
C ASN A 39 -25.08 11.94 -19.16
N LYS A 40 -25.63 11.36 -18.10
CA LYS A 40 -27.01 11.51 -17.65
C LYS A 40 -27.07 11.37 -16.12
N PRO A 41 -28.20 11.74 -15.48
CA PRO A 41 -28.35 11.55 -14.02
C PRO A 41 -28.14 10.09 -13.65
N MET A 42 -27.30 9.84 -12.62
CA MET A 42 -26.99 8.47 -12.18
C MET A 42 -28.22 7.73 -11.66
N GLU A 43 -29.27 8.44 -11.27
CA GLU A 43 -30.56 7.85 -10.88
C GLU A 43 -31.29 7.17 -12.03
N GLU A 44 -31.03 7.58 -13.26
CA GLU A 44 -31.65 7.07 -14.48
C GLU A 44 -30.82 5.95 -15.15
N VAL A 45 -29.60 5.72 -14.64
CA VAL A 45 -28.74 4.66 -15.18
C VAL A 45 -29.24 3.29 -14.71
N THR A 46 -29.55 2.45 -15.66
CA THR A 46 -30.09 1.10 -15.41
C THR A 46 -28.98 0.12 -14.98
N THR A 47 -29.38 -0.98 -14.37
CA THR A 47 -28.43 -2.06 -14.02
C THR A 47 -27.73 -2.64 -15.23
N GLU A 48 -28.42 -2.73 -16.37
CA GLU A 48 -27.81 -3.25 -17.62
C GLU A 48 -26.74 -2.29 -18.14
N GLU A 49 -26.96 -0.99 -18.10
CA GLU A 49 -25.94 -0.01 -18.49
C GLU A 49 -24.72 -0.05 -17.54
N LEU A 50 -24.94 -0.26 -16.24
CA LEU A 50 -23.84 -0.46 -15.29
C LEU A 50 -23.05 -1.76 -15.59
N ARG A 51 -23.71 -2.82 -16.02
CA ARG A 51 -23.06 -4.07 -16.45
C ARG A 51 -22.26 -3.86 -17.72
N ASP A 52 -22.84 -3.17 -18.69
CA ASP A 52 -22.18 -2.82 -19.95
C ASP A 52 -20.91 -1.98 -19.71
N PHE A 53 -21.01 -0.97 -18.85
CA PHE A 53 -19.85 -0.17 -18.43
C PHE A 53 -18.74 -1.02 -17.79
N LEU A 54 -19.08 -1.93 -16.87
CA LEU A 54 -18.07 -2.75 -16.19
C LEU A 54 -17.47 -3.82 -17.08
N PHE A 55 -18.27 -4.40 -17.99
CA PHE A 55 -17.83 -5.49 -18.84
C PHE A 55 -17.28 -4.98 -20.17
N ASN A 56 -18.08 -4.31 -20.99
CA ASN A 56 -17.66 -3.88 -22.32
C ASN A 56 -16.63 -2.74 -22.23
N TYR A 57 -17.01 -1.62 -21.64
CA TYR A 57 -16.12 -0.45 -21.62
C TYR A 57 -14.85 -0.66 -20.79
N LEU A 58 -14.97 -1.05 -19.50
CA LEU A 58 -13.77 -1.16 -18.65
C LEU A 58 -12.91 -2.38 -18.97
N THR A 59 -13.51 -3.50 -19.40
CA THR A 59 -12.79 -4.75 -19.62
C THR A 59 -12.35 -4.92 -21.06
N GLU A 60 -13.27 -4.82 -22.02
CA GLU A 60 -12.97 -5.12 -23.43
C GLU A 60 -12.28 -3.93 -24.11
N GLU A 61 -12.81 -2.72 -23.92
CA GLU A 61 -12.23 -1.53 -24.57
C GLU A 61 -11.00 -1.01 -23.81
N ARG A 62 -11.12 -0.73 -22.51
CA ARG A 62 -10.02 -0.20 -21.69
C ARG A 62 -9.03 -1.27 -21.17
N LYS A 63 -9.32 -2.54 -21.33
CA LYS A 63 -8.50 -3.69 -20.92
C LYS A 63 -8.00 -3.61 -19.48
N LEU A 64 -8.86 -3.15 -18.58
CA LEU A 64 -8.50 -3.01 -17.16
C LEU A 64 -8.46 -4.38 -16.47
N ALA A 65 -7.48 -4.56 -15.59
CA ALA A 65 -7.40 -5.74 -14.76
C ALA A 65 -8.61 -5.86 -13.80
N ASP A 66 -9.02 -7.09 -13.46
CA ASP A 66 -10.16 -7.42 -12.58
C ASP A 66 -10.16 -6.60 -11.28
N ARG A 67 -8.98 -6.34 -10.71
CA ARG A 67 -8.85 -5.51 -9.51
C ARG A 67 -9.36 -4.09 -9.73
N SER A 68 -9.06 -3.50 -10.89
CA SER A 68 -9.49 -2.15 -11.24
C SER A 68 -10.98 -2.12 -11.53
N VAL A 69 -11.50 -3.11 -12.25
CA VAL A 69 -12.95 -3.25 -12.51
C VAL A 69 -13.72 -3.40 -11.20
N ASN A 70 -13.26 -4.25 -10.28
CA ASN A 70 -13.84 -4.40 -8.94
C ASN A 70 -13.81 -3.10 -8.13
N TYR A 71 -12.78 -2.27 -8.34
CA TYR A 71 -12.70 -0.97 -7.69
C TYR A 71 -13.78 -0.01 -8.18
N TYR A 72 -14.01 0.07 -9.50
CA TYR A 72 -15.14 0.83 -10.06
C TYR A 72 -16.49 0.29 -9.56
N ASN A 73 -16.67 -1.03 -9.53
CA ASN A 73 -17.89 -1.65 -9.00
C ASN A 73 -18.12 -1.27 -7.52
N SER A 74 -17.06 -1.20 -6.71
CA SER A 74 -17.17 -0.76 -5.30
C SER A 74 -17.61 0.70 -5.19
N ILE A 75 -17.18 1.57 -6.11
CA ILE A 75 -17.58 2.99 -6.13
C ILE A 75 -19.04 3.11 -6.60
N ILE A 76 -19.44 2.39 -7.64
CA ILE A 76 -20.83 2.34 -8.10
C ILE A 76 -21.74 1.90 -6.94
N ARG A 77 -21.38 0.83 -6.23
CA ARG A 77 -22.15 0.37 -5.07
C ARG A 77 -22.23 1.43 -3.98
N PHE A 78 -21.14 2.13 -3.70
CA PHE A 78 -21.16 3.21 -2.72
C PHE A 78 -22.10 4.34 -3.15
N MET A 79 -22.04 4.74 -4.43
CA MET A 79 -22.93 5.77 -4.98
C MET A 79 -24.40 5.38 -4.85
N TYR A 80 -24.73 4.12 -5.18
CA TYR A 80 -26.12 3.68 -5.14
C TYR A 80 -26.58 3.31 -3.73
N GLU A 81 -25.89 2.38 -3.05
CA GLU A 81 -26.34 1.80 -1.77
C GLU A 81 -26.23 2.83 -0.62
N VAL A 82 -25.24 3.75 -0.68
CA VAL A 82 -25.01 4.70 0.42
C VAL A 82 -25.55 6.10 0.09
N THR A 83 -25.20 6.61 -1.10
CA THR A 83 -25.51 8.02 -1.41
C THR A 83 -26.92 8.18 -1.98
N LEU A 84 -27.34 7.30 -2.88
CA LEU A 84 -28.69 7.34 -3.48
C LEU A 84 -29.75 6.59 -2.67
N ASP A 85 -29.32 5.78 -1.70
CA ASP A 85 -30.19 4.87 -0.94
C ASP A 85 -31.00 3.91 -1.84
N LYS A 86 -30.34 3.42 -2.90
CA LYS A 86 -30.90 2.46 -3.88
C LYS A 86 -30.14 1.14 -3.82
N LEU A 87 -30.85 0.05 -3.59
CA LEU A 87 -30.23 -1.29 -3.54
C LEU A 87 -29.75 -1.73 -4.92
N ILE A 88 -28.52 -2.19 -5.00
CA ILE A 88 -27.97 -2.87 -6.17
C ILE A 88 -28.07 -4.38 -5.98
N ASN A 89 -28.66 -5.06 -6.97
CA ASN A 89 -28.67 -6.51 -6.97
C ASN A 89 -27.24 -7.07 -7.16
N LYS A 90 -26.68 -7.63 -6.10
CA LYS A 90 -25.31 -8.19 -6.09
C LYS A 90 -25.12 -9.35 -7.06
N LYS A 91 -26.20 -10.06 -7.44
CA LYS A 91 -26.15 -11.12 -8.46
C LYS A 91 -26.00 -10.54 -9.86
N GLN A 92 -26.60 -9.36 -10.12
CA GLN A 92 -26.53 -8.69 -11.42
C GLN A 92 -25.20 -7.94 -11.62
N LEU A 93 -24.62 -7.40 -10.56
CA LEU A 93 -23.30 -6.73 -10.56
C LEU A 93 -22.29 -7.46 -9.66
N PRO A 94 -21.87 -8.70 -10.00
CA PRO A 94 -20.98 -9.48 -9.15
C PRO A 94 -19.57 -8.86 -9.11
N MET A 95 -18.90 -9.04 -7.99
CA MET A 95 -17.45 -8.82 -7.94
C MET A 95 -16.73 -9.96 -8.66
N ARG A 96 -15.76 -9.65 -9.48
CA ARG A 96 -14.95 -10.65 -10.18
C ARG A 96 -14.11 -11.45 -9.18
N LYS A 97 -14.06 -12.77 -9.36
CA LYS A 97 -13.19 -13.63 -8.58
C LYS A 97 -11.72 -13.28 -8.85
N ARG A 98 -10.97 -13.00 -7.80
CA ARG A 98 -9.54 -12.72 -7.92
C ARG A 98 -8.77 -14.03 -7.97
N LYS A 99 -7.91 -14.20 -8.96
CA LYS A 99 -6.85 -15.20 -8.87
C LYS A 99 -5.87 -14.72 -7.78
N LYS A 100 -5.67 -15.52 -6.75
CA LYS A 100 -4.64 -15.27 -5.75
C LYS A 100 -3.28 -15.43 -6.46
N GLY A 101 -2.55 -14.35 -6.60
CA GLY A 101 -1.16 -14.42 -7.05
C GLY A 101 -0.27 -14.91 -5.90
N VAL A 102 0.70 -15.75 -6.19
CA VAL A 102 1.76 -16.07 -5.23
C VAL A 102 2.64 -14.83 -5.07
N TYR A 103 2.91 -14.42 -3.84
CA TYR A 103 3.82 -13.31 -3.57
C TYR A 103 5.23 -13.72 -4.01
N LYS A 104 5.89 -12.85 -4.78
CA LYS A 104 7.31 -13.04 -5.05
C LYS A 104 8.10 -12.61 -3.83
N VAL A 105 8.94 -13.52 -3.32
CA VAL A 105 9.97 -13.26 -2.33
C VAL A 105 11.31 -13.30 -3.06
N LEU A 106 12.23 -12.44 -2.68
CA LEU A 106 13.57 -12.42 -3.24
C LEU A 106 14.46 -13.43 -2.50
N THR A 107 15.32 -14.14 -3.23
CA THR A 107 16.34 -14.97 -2.63
C THR A 107 17.39 -14.12 -1.91
N LYS A 108 18.26 -14.74 -1.12
CA LYS A 108 19.38 -14.06 -0.45
C LYS A 108 20.34 -13.43 -1.46
N GLU A 109 20.57 -14.08 -2.58
CA GLU A 109 21.42 -13.64 -3.68
C GLU A 109 20.79 -12.45 -4.40
N GLU A 110 19.47 -12.51 -4.70
CA GLU A 110 18.72 -11.40 -5.30
C GLU A 110 18.71 -10.17 -4.38
N LEU A 111 18.52 -10.36 -3.06
CA LEU A 111 18.59 -9.28 -2.07
C LEU A 111 19.99 -8.66 -2.00
N SER A 112 21.04 -9.49 -1.95
CA SER A 112 22.43 -9.02 -1.94
C SER A 112 22.73 -8.20 -3.19
N THR A 113 22.38 -8.72 -4.37
CA THR A 113 22.55 -8.03 -5.65
C THR A 113 21.81 -6.68 -5.65
N PHE A 114 20.55 -6.67 -5.19
CA PHE A 114 19.78 -5.43 -5.08
C PHE A 114 20.46 -4.40 -4.18
N PHE A 115 20.83 -4.78 -2.95
CA PHE A 115 21.45 -3.85 -2.00
C PHE A 115 22.83 -3.36 -2.44
N ASN A 116 23.59 -4.18 -3.16
CA ASN A 116 24.88 -3.79 -3.73
C ASN A 116 24.73 -2.77 -4.87
N CYS A 117 23.64 -2.82 -5.62
CA CYS A 117 23.33 -1.86 -6.66
C CYS A 117 22.88 -0.48 -6.13
N VAL A 118 22.50 -0.37 -4.85
CA VAL A 118 22.03 0.89 -4.25
C VAL A 118 23.25 1.69 -3.77
N ASP A 119 23.63 2.67 -4.56
CA ASP A 119 24.79 3.56 -4.32
C ASP A 119 24.46 4.75 -3.39
N ASP A 120 23.21 5.22 -3.37
CA ASP A 120 22.76 6.30 -2.46
C ASP A 120 22.47 5.74 -1.07
N TYR A 121 23.22 6.18 -0.06
CA TYR A 121 23.14 5.70 1.30
C TYR A 121 21.77 5.95 1.95
N LYS A 122 21.12 7.08 1.66
CA LYS A 122 19.78 7.41 2.14
C LYS A 122 18.76 6.36 1.67
N PHE A 123 18.74 6.09 0.35
CA PHE A 123 17.82 5.11 -0.20
C PHE A 123 18.16 3.67 0.22
N LYS A 124 19.45 3.37 0.38
CA LYS A 124 19.88 2.08 0.93
C LYS A 124 19.35 1.88 2.34
N THR A 125 19.42 2.91 3.19
CA THR A 125 18.85 2.89 4.56
C THR A 125 17.32 2.71 4.53
N ILE A 126 16.62 3.45 3.67
CA ILE A 126 15.16 3.33 3.48
C ILE A 126 14.76 1.88 3.12
N PHE A 127 15.46 1.29 2.15
CA PHE A 127 15.16 -0.08 1.70
C PHE A 127 15.53 -1.12 2.75
N MET A 128 16.62 -0.90 3.49
CA MET A 128 17.02 -1.79 4.59
C MET A 128 15.98 -1.78 5.72
N ILE A 129 15.42 -0.62 6.06
CA ILE A 129 14.33 -0.53 7.05
C ILE A 129 13.07 -1.26 6.55
N ALA A 130 12.74 -1.11 5.26
CA ALA A 130 11.60 -1.85 4.69
C ALA A 130 11.80 -3.37 4.81
N TYR A 131 13.02 -3.85 4.57
CA TYR A 131 13.39 -5.26 4.67
C TYR A 131 13.57 -5.73 6.12
N GLY A 132 14.31 -4.98 6.95
CA GLY A 132 14.67 -5.40 8.30
C GLY A 132 13.62 -5.16 9.38
N SER A 133 12.60 -4.35 9.08
CA SER A 133 11.53 -3.99 10.03
C SER A 133 10.12 -4.17 9.46
N GLY A 134 10.01 -4.53 8.19
CA GLY A 134 8.74 -4.79 7.53
C GLY A 134 7.81 -3.57 7.40
N LEU A 135 8.34 -2.36 7.44
CA LEU A 135 7.54 -1.14 7.34
C LEU A 135 6.95 -0.96 5.94
N ARG A 136 5.72 -0.40 5.88
CA ARG A 136 5.12 0.06 4.63
C ARG A 136 5.81 1.34 4.18
N ILE A 137 5.87 1.57 2.88
CA ILE A 137 6.48 2.79 2.32
C ILE A 137 5.90 4.09 2.92
N GLY A 138 4.59 4.16 3.17
CA GLY A 138 3.96 5.29 3.84
C GLY A 138 4.36 5.44 5.30
N GLU A 139 4.62 4.34 6.00
CA GLU A 139 5.12 4.35 7.38
C GLU A 139 6.57 4.86 7.44
N ILE A 140 7.41 4.46 6.47
CA ILE A 140 8.80 4.94 6.37
C ILE A 140 8.87 6.45 6.11
N VAL A 141 8.04 6.97 5.21
CA VAL A 141 7.97 8.41 4.91
C VAL A 141 7.60 9.24 6.14
N ASN A 142 6.76 8.67 7.02
CA ASN A 142 6.29 9.33 8.22
C ASN A 142 7.10 8.99 9.47
N LEU A 143 8.24 8.32 9.35
CA LEU A 143 9.06 7.90 10.48
C LEU A 143 9.80 9.09 11.10
N HIS A 144 9.69 9.23 12.43
CA HIS A 144 10.31 10.26 13.23
C HIS A 144 11.47 9.69 14.06
N MET A 145 12.41 10.52 14.48
CA MET A 145 13.49 10.09 15.35
C MET A 145 12.99 9.54 16.68
N SER A 146 11.95 10.15 17.23
CA SER A 146 11.31 9.72 18.48
C SER A 146 10.63 8.34 18.37
N ASP A 147 10.45 7.81 17.16
CA ASP A 147 9.89 6.47 16.94
C ASP A 147 10.93 5.34 17.08
N ILE A 148 12.21 5.69 17.12
CA ILE A 148 13.32 4.73 17.18
C ILE A 148 13.72 4.48 18.64
N ASP A 149 13.32 3.34 19.18
CA ASP A 149 13.76 2.87 20.50
C ASP A 149 14.98 1.94 20.33
N SER A 150 16.17 2.52 20.30
CA SER A 150 17.42 1.79 20.13
C SER A 150 17.79 0.92 21.34
N LYS A 151 17.27 1.20 22.55
CA LYS A 151 17.50 0.38 23.73
C LYS A 151 16.70 -0.91 23.69
N LYS A 152 15.44 -0.83 23.27
CA LYS A 152 14.53 -1.98 23.16
C LYS A 152 14.53 -2.60 21.75
N MET A 153 15.39 -2.11 20.85
CA MET A 153 15.52 -2.59 19.47
C MET A 153 14.17 -2.70 18.73
N ARG A 154 13.37 -1.63 18.77
CA ARG A 154 12.06 -1.56 18.17
C ARG A 154 11.76 -0.20 17.54
N ILE A 155 10.83 -0.20 16.58
CA ILE A 155 10.31 1.00 15.94
C ILE A 155 8.84 1.14 16.29
N PHE A 156 8.42 2.31 16.73
CA PHE A 156 7.02 2.66 16.91
C PHE A 156 6.41 3.13 15.59
N VAL A 157 5.29 2.55 15.19
CA VAL A 157 4.55 2.91 13.97
C VAL A 157 3.27 3.60 14.40
N ARG A 158 3.23 4.94 14.24
CA ARG A 158 2.15 5.79 14.74
C ARG A 158 0.82 5.54 14.04
N GLU A 159 0.79 5.62 12.72
CA GLU A 159 -0.43 5.55 11.93
C GLU A 159 -0.37 4.38 10.94
N GLY A 160 -0.58 3.17 11.43
CA GLY A 160 -0.74 2.00 10.58
C GLY A 160 -2.07 2.04 9.79
N LYS A 161 -2.23 1.13 8.81
CA LYS A 161 -3.50 0.98 8.07
C LYS A 161 -4.66 0.76 9.05
N GLY A 162 -5.65 1.66 9.04
CA GLY A 162 -6.78 1.66 9.99
C GLY A 162 -6.47 2.33 11.32
N ASN A 163 -5.51 3.25 11.35
CA ASN A 163 -5.13 4.05 12.54
C ASN A 163 -4.69 3.22 13.75
N LYS A 164 -4.08 2.03 13.51
CA LYS A 164 -3.58 1.14 14.57
C LYS A 164 -2.09 1.34 14.75
N GLU A 165 -1.72 1.79 15.93
CA GLU A 165 -0.34 1.88 16.36
C GLU A 165 0.23 0.48 16.66
N ARG A 166 1.53 0.31 16.44
CA ARG A 166 2.24 -0.93 16.77
C ARG A 166 3.73 -0.71 16.94
N TYR A 167 4.37 -1.67 17.57
CA TYR A 167 5.81 -1.80 17.51
C TYR A 167 6.21 -2.84 16.46
N THR A 168 7.35 -2.63 15.80
CA THR A 168 8.02 -3.62 14.98
C THR A 168 9.50 -3.72 15.35
N ILE A 169 10.17 -4.76 14.88
CA ILE A 169 11.58 -5.02 15.20
C ILE A 169 12.47 -3.99 14.50
N LEU A 170 13.44 -3.46 15.21
CA LEU A 170 14.58 -2.71 14.67
C LEU A 170 15.79 -3.65 14.60
N SER A 171 16.16 -4.10 13.39
CA SER A 171 17.36 -4.94 13.25
C SER A 171 18.63 -4.15 13.57
N LYS A 172 19.69 -4.85 14.02
CA LYS A 172 21.02 -4.23 14.28
C LYS A 172 21.53 -3.48 13.06
N THR A 173 21.49 -4.12 11.90
CA THR A 173 21.88 -3.50 10.62
C THR A 173 21.10 -2.23 10.30
N SER A 174 19.76 -2.26 10.50
CA SER A 174 18.92 -1.07 10.30
C SER A 174 19.29 0.05 11.24
N LEU A 175 19.59 -0.24 12.51
CA LEU A 175 20.00 0.77 13.48
C LEU A 175 21.36 1.38 13.14
N GLU A 176 22.35 0.57 12.74
CA GLU A 176 23.67 1.03 12.32
C GLU A 176 23.59 1.94 11.08
N MET A 177 22.79 1.53 10.11
CA MET A 177 22.56 2.33 8.91
C MET A 177 21.85 3.65 9.22
N LEU A 178 20.85 3.64 10.10
CA LEU A 178 20.17 4.86 10.57
C LEU A 178 21.14 5.81 11.27
N ARG A 179 21.99 5.32 12.17
CA ARG A 179 23.00 6.11 12.87
C ARG A 179 23.99 6.75 11.88
N THR A 180 24.50 5.97 10.94
CA THR A 180 25.41 6.44 9.91
C THR A 180 24.74 7.47 9.00
N TYR A 181 23.50 7.19 8.54
CA TYR A 181 22.73 8.13 7.75
C TYR A 181 22.53 9.45 8.50
N TRP A 182 22.11 9.38 9.75
CA TRP A 182 21.85 10.54 10.59
C TRP A 182 23.10 11.40 10.83
N SER A 183 24.24 10.77 11.14
CA SER A 183 25.46 11.48 11.48
C SER A 183 26.23 12.01 10.27
N LYS A 184 26.21 11.30 9.13
CA LYS A 184 27.06 11.62 7.98
C LYS A 184 26.30 12.21 6.77
N TYR A 185 25.05 11.87 6.58
CA TYR A 185 24.32 12.17 5.34
C TYR A 185 23.11 13.08 5.55
N ARG A 186 22.56 13.14 6.73
CA ARG A 186 21.43 14.01 7.03
C ARG A 186 21.92 15.37 7.48
N LYS A 187 21.47 16.42 6.78
CA LYS A 187 21.75 17.79 7.20
C LYS A 187 21.05 18.12 8.51
N PRO A 188 21.64 18.95 9.38
CA PRO A 188 20.98 19.46 10.57
C PRO A 188 19.85 20.41 10.19
N VAL A 189 18.62 20.00 10.37
CA VAL A 189 17.40 20.79 10.12
C VAL A 189 16.41 20.63 11.26
N LYS A 190 15.48 21.57 11.42
CA LYS A 190 14.47 21.54 12.49
C LYS A 190 13.44 20.40 12.39
N SER A 191 13.39 19.69 11.26
CA SER A 191 12.43 18.57 11.09
C SER A 191 12.86 17.37 11.92
N ASP A 192 11.94 16.77 12.65
CA ASP A 192 12.10 15.52 13.39
C ASP A 192 11.90 14.26 12.53
N LYS A 193 11.44 14.41 11.27
CA LYS A 193 11.34 13.30 10.31
C LYS A 193 12.73 12.80 9.93
N ILE A 194 12.88 11.47 9.86
CA ILE A 194 14.17 10.86 9.57
C ILE A 194 14.59 11.15 8.12
N PHE A 195 13.70 10.93 7.16
CA PHE A 195 14.01 11.02 5.74
C PHE A 195 13.46 12.29 5.10
N LEU A 196 14.36 13.09 4.57
CA LEU A 196 14.06 14.33 3.88
C LEU A 196 14.60 14.31 2.44
N THR A 197 14.02 15.13 1.59
CA THR A 197 14.57 15.44 0.24
C THR A 197 15.86 16.25 0.36
N GLU A 198 16.47 16.56 -0.76
CA GLU A 198 17.65 17.46 -0.80
C GLU A 198 17.30 18.92 -0.50
N LEU A 199 16.02 19.26 -0.60
CA LEU A 199 15.46 20.58 -0.25
C LEU A 199 14.94 20.64 1.20
N ASP A 200 15.31 19.65 2.03
CA ASP A 200 14.91 19.52 3.43
C ASP A 200 13.36 19.35 3.64
N GLU A 201 12.66 19.03 2.57
CA GLU A 201 11.23 18.72 2.57
C GLU A 201 10.98 17.25 2.95
N PRO A 202 9.82 16.92 3.53
CA PRO A 202 9.47 15.53 3.80
C PRO A 202 9.52 14.66 2.54
N MET A 203 10.17 13.49 2.65
CA MET A 203 10.23 12.52 1.56
C MET A 203 8.82 12.07 1.16
N THR A 204 8.55 11.91 -0.13
CA THR A 204 7.26 11.40 -0.61
C THR A 204 7.33 9.92 -1.01
N VAL A 205 6.18 9.24 -0.94
CA VAL A 205 6.04 7.86 -1.41
C VAL A 205 6.42 7.72 -2.89
N GLY A 206 6.12 8.73 -3.70
CA GLY A 206 6.47 8.77 -5.13
C GLY A 206 7.97 8.68 -5.35
N VAL A 207 8.73 9.56 -4.69
CA VAL A 207 10.21 9.61 -4.80
C VAL A 207 10.85 8.27 -4.41
N ILE A 208 10.44 7.68 -3.27
CA ILE A 208 10.98 6.39 -2.83
C ILE A 208 10.66 5.28 -3.84
N ARG A 209 9.43 5.26 -4.37
CA ARG A 209 9.00 4.27 -5.36
C ARG A 209 9.78 4.37 -6.66
N ASP A 210 10.05 5.58 -7.13
CA ASP A 210 10.78 5.79 -8.38
C ASP A 210 12.25 5.42 -8.23
N ARG A 211 12.87 5.76 -7.10
CA ARG A 211 14.25 5.33 -6.79
C ARG A 211 14.33 3.80 -6.66
N PHE A 212 13.35 3.16 -5.99
CA PHE A 212 13.30 1.69 -5.94
C PHE A 212 13.21 1.07 -7.33
N ARG A 213 12.36 1.59 -8.22
CA ARG A 213 12.24 1.10 -9.60
C ARG A 213 13.56 1.24 -10.38
N ARG A 214 14.29 2.33 -10.18
CA ARG A 214 15.62 2.55 -10.79
C ARG A 214 16.60 1.49 -10.32
N TYR A 215 16.74 1.27 -9.02
CA TYR A 215 17.68 0.29 -8.46
C TYR A 215 17.27 -1.15 -8.76
N ARG A 216 15.98 -1.45 -8.76
CA ARG A 216 15.46 -2.74 -9.22
C ARG A 216 15.91 -3.08 -10.63
N ARG A 217 15.80 -2.12 -11.56
CA ARG A 217 16.26 -2.28 -12.95
C ARG A 217 17.78 -2.45 -13.03
N LYS A 218 18.54 -1.65 -12.25
CA LYS A 218 20.00 -1.76 -12.16
C LYS A 218 20.45 -3.13 -11.65
N ALA A 219 19.68 -3.74 -10.75
CA ALA A 219 19.93 -5.08 -10.21
C ALA A 219 19.40 -6.22 -11.10
N GLY A 220 18.84 -5.94 -12.27
CA GLY A 220 18.27 -6.96 -13.17
C GLY A 220 17.04 -7.68 -12.61
N LEU A 221 16.37 -7.16 -11.57
CA LEU A 221 15.24 -7.81 -10.95
C LEU A 221 13.96 -7.60 -11.75
N ASN A 222 13.08 -8.62 -11.71
CA ASN A 222 11.79 -8.62 -12.39
C ASN A 222 10.93 -7.39 -12.03
N GLU A 223 10.17 -6.88 -12.99
CA GLU A 223 9.32 -5.69 -12.82
C GLU A 223 8.23 -5.84 -11.74
N LYS A 224 7.81 -7.07 -11.43
CA LYS A 224 6.85 -7.37 -10.35
C LYS A 224 7.42 -7.16 -8.94
N VAL A 225 8.75 -7.02 -8.81
CA VAL A 225 9.41 -6.69 -7.53
C VAL A 225 9.14 -5.24 -7.16
N THR A 226 8.64 -5.00 -5.97
CA THR A 226 8.25 -3.69 -5.45
C THR A 226 8.78 -3.46 -4.03
N MET A 227 8.61 -2.25 -3.48
CA MET A 227 8.87 -2.00 -2.06
C MET A 227 8.12 -2.96 -1.13
N HIS A 228 6.93 -3.40 -1.53
CA HIS A 228 6.17 -4.41 -0.77
C HIS A 228 6.85 -5.78 -0.78
N THR A 229 7.61 -6.10 -1.82
CA THR A 229 8.40 -7.35 -1.87
C THR A 229 9.43 -7.42 -0.75
N LEU A 230 10.11 -6.31 -0.41
CA LEU A 230 11.02 -6.27 0.75
C LEU A 230 10.29 -6.59 2.07
N ARG A 231 9.10 -6.05 2.24
CA ARG A 231 8.26 -6.36 3.39
C ARG A 231 7.75 -7.81 3.37
N HIS A 232 7.49 -8.39 2.19
CA HIS A 232 7.16 -9.82 2.07
C HIS A 232 8.36 -10.69 2.48
N CYS A 233 9.58 -10.34 2.05
CA CYS A 233 10.81 -11.01 2.49
C CYS A 233 10.98 -10.96 4.02
N TYR A 234 10.68 -9.82 4.66
CA TYR A 234 10.69 -9.71 6.12
C TYR A 234 9.73 -10.71 6.78
N ALA A 235 8.48 -10.76 6.32
CA ALA A 235 7.48 -11.64 6.90
C ALA A 235 7.84 -13.13 6.71
N THR A 236 8.31 -13.51 5.52
CA THR A 236 8.76 -14.87 5.21
C THR A 236 9.95 -15.25 6.09
N ASN A 237 10.95 -14.37 6.19
CA ASN A 237 12.13 -14.57 7.05
C ASN A 237 11.74 -14.79 8.53
N LEU A 238 10.78 -14.03 9.06
CA LEU A 238 10.29 -14.24 10.43
C LEU A 238 9.70 -15.64 10.61
N ILE A 239 8.89 -16.12 9.66
CA ILE A 239 8.27 -17.43 9.71
C ILE A 239 9.34 -18.55 9.61
N GLU A 240 10.28 -18.43 8.67
CA GLU A 240 11.40 -19.35 8.50
C GLU A 240 12.30 -19.43 9.74
N ASN A 241 12.34 -18.35 10.55
CA ASN A 241 13.06 -18.31 11.84
C ASN A 241 12.14 -18.62 13.04
N GLY A 242 11.00 -19.28 12.83
CA GLY A 242 10.16 -19.83 13.88
C GLY A 242 9.17 -18.85 14.53
N ALA A 243 9.00 -17.66 13.99
CA ALA A 243 7.98 -16.75 14.50
C ALA A 243 6.57 -17.29 14.22
N THR A 244 5.69 -17.24 15.21
CA THR A 244 4.29 -17.64 15.06
C THR A 244 3.54 -16.68 14.13
N LEU A 245 2.48 -17.17 13.46
CA LEU A 245 1.63 -16.32 12.61
C LEU A 245 1.00 -15.15 13.35
N ILE A 246 0.75 -15.30 14.65
CA ILE A 246 0.22 -14.23 15.50
C ILE A 246 1.27 -13.14 15.67
N GLN A 247 2.51 -13.50 16.01
CA GLN A 247 3.61 -12.55 16.13
C GLN A 247 3.86 -11.80 14.82
N VAL A 248 3.91 -12.53 13.69
CA VAL A 248 4.09 -11.91 12.36
C VAL A 248 2.92 -10.98 12.04
N LYS A 249 1.68 -11.37 12.32
CA LYS A 249 0.49 -10.52 12.14
C LYS A 249 0.61 -9.20 12.90
N GLU A 250 1.03 -9.25 14.17
CA GLU A 250 1.18 -8.07 15.02
C GLU A 250 2.30 -7.16 14.55
N LEU A 251 3.50 -7.71 14.31
CA LEU A 251 4.66 -6.98 13.78
C LEU A 251 4.36 -6.31 12.44
N MET A 252 3.64 -7.02 11.56
CA MET A 252 3.22 -6.50 10.25
C MET A 252 2.04 -5.51 10.33
N GLY A 253 1.28 -5.47 11.42
CA GLY A 253 0.06 -4.67 11.55
C GLY A 253 -1.00 -5.10 10.54
N HIS A 254 -1.26 -6.40 10.45
CA HIS A 254 -2.34 -6.95 9.65
C HIS A 254 -3.63 -7.00 10.47
N SER A 255 -4.68 -6.37 9.97
CA SER A 255 -6.01 -6.42 10.59
C SER A 255 -6.63 -7.83 10.54
N ASN A 256 -6.26 -8.64 9.54
CA ASN A 256 -6.77 -9.99 9.34
C ASN A 256 -5.61 -10.98 9.19
N ILE A 257 -5.67 -12.10 9.92
CA ILE A 257 -4.67 -13.17 9.89
C ILE A 257 -4.53 -13.81 8.49
N ARG A 258 -5.60 -13.81 7.69
CA ARG A 258 -5.55 -14.31 6.31
C ARG A 258 -4.46 -13.66 5.46
N SER A 259 -4.17 -12.38 5.73
CA SER A 259 -3.07 -11.68 5.05
C SER A 259 -1.68 -12.17 5.47
N THR A 260 -1.57 -12.77 6.64
CA THR A 260 -0.32 -13.36 7.16
C THR A 260 -0.18 -14.82 6.73
N MET A 261 -1.30 -15.56 6.64
CA MET A 261 -1.29 -16.94 6.16
C MET A 261 -0.75 -17.08 4.73
N GLU A 262 -0.85 -16.03 3.93
CA GLU A 262 -0.31 -16.03 2.56
C GLU A 262 1.22 -16.23 2.52
N TYR A 263 1.93 -15.89 3.60
CA TYR A 263 3.39 -16.08 3.71
C TYR A 263 3.79 -17.52 4.04
N VAL A 264 2.92 -18.30 4.69
CA VAL A 264 3.19 -19.72 5.02
C VAL A 264 3.43 -20.54 3.76
N HIS A 265 2.67 -20.25 2.70
CA HIS A 265 2.81 -20.94 1.42
C HIS A 265 4.10 -20.60 0.64
N VAL A 266 4.82 -19.59 1.10
CA VAL A 266 6.03 -19.07 0.43
C VAL A 266 7.28 -19.33 1.27
N ALA A 267 7.11 -19.45 2.59
CA ALA A 267 8.19 -19.81 3.49
C ALA A 267 8.58 -21.28 3.25
N ASN A 268 9.89 -21.52 3.08
CA ASN A 268 10.44 -22.89 3.09
C ASN A 268 10.38 -23.41 4.52
N ILE A 269 9.23 -23.92 4.91
CA ILE A 269 9.08 -24.65 6.17
C ILE A 269 9.25 -26.11 5.80
N ASP A 270 10.34 -26.72 6.24
CA ASP A 270 10.46 -28.18 6.27
C ASP A 270 9.41 -28.68 7.28
N LEU A 271 8.27 -29.17 6.77
CA LEU A 271 7.19 -29.78 7.53
C LEU A 271 7.54 -31.24 7.83
#